data_621839f7fe2d35c22df376baa5e36bd9
#
_entry.id   621839f7fe2d35c22df376baa5e36bd9
#
_cell.length_a   1.000
_cell.length_b   1.000
_cell.length_c   1.000
_cell.angle_alpha   90.00
_cell.angle_beta   90.00
_cell.angle_gamma   90.00
#
_symmetry.space_group_name_H-M   'P 1'
#
loop_
_entity.id
_entity.type
_entity.pdbx_description
1 polymer ?
#
loop_
_entity_poly.entity_id
_entity_poly.type
_entity_poly.pdbx_seq_one_letter_code
_entity_poly.pdbx_strand_id
1 'polypeptide(L)'
;HAYLLSGPPGVGKTSLARILAKTLNCEKGVTESPCGECGPCRGITAGSDIDVHEIDGASNGGIDRIRELREAARYAPAHSRFRIFIIDEVHQVSGPAFNALLKTLEEPPPAAKFILATTQAGDVPETIRGRCQHFHLRLLPTALISDRLQSIATGLGIRLDAEAARR
;
A
#
# COMPACT_ATOMS: atom_id res chain seq x y z
N HIS A 1 -3.46 -0.10 13.30
CA HIS A 1 -2.74 1.13 12.90
C HIS A 1 -1.65 0.86 11.87
N ALA A 2 -1.06 -0.35 11.85
CA ALA A 2 -0.01 -0.74 10.90
C ALA A 2 -0.31 -2.09 10.25
N TYR A 3 -0.10 -2.16 8.95
CA TYR A 3 -0.33 -3.33 8.10
C TYR A 3 0.96 -3.65 7.33
N LEU A 4 1.32 -4.93 7.24
CA LEU A 4 2.43 -5.41 6.44
C LEU A 4 1.90 -6.33 5.35
N LEU A 5 2.06 -5.94 4.10
CA LEU A 5 1.71 -6.71 2.92
C LEU A 5 2.98 -7.35 2.37
N SER A 6 3.06 -8.67 2.39
CA SER A 6 4.21 -9.40 1.83
C SER A 6 3.80 -10.32 0.70
N GLY A 7 4.72 -10.62 -0.18
CA GLY A 7 4.50 -11.57 -1.27
C GLY A 7 5.38 -11.29 -2.49
N PRO A 8 5.35 -12.17 -3.50
CA PRO A 8 6.17 -12.06 -4.70
C PRO A 8 5.99 -10.73 -5.43
N PRO A 9 6.96 -10.31 -6.27
CA PRO A 9 6.78 -9.15 -7.14
C PRO A 9 5.57 -9.37 -8.08
N GLY A 10 4.87 -8.30 -8.42
CA GLY A 10 3.71 -8.33 -9.33
C GLY A 10 2.40 -8.86 -8.74
N VAL A 11 2.37 -9.33 -7.48
CA VAL A 11 1.15 -9.87 -6.84
C VAL A 11 0.12 -8.80 -6.47
N GLY A 12 0.45 -7.51 -6.59
CA GLY A 12 -0.47 -6.40 -6.36
C GLY A 12 -0.41 -5.78 -4.96
N LYS A 13 0.71 -5.91 -4.22
CA LYS A 13 0.91 -5.33 -2.88
C LYS A 13 0.60 -3.83 -2.84
N THR A 14 1.23 -3.05 -3.70
CA THR A 14 1.05 -1.59 -3.79
C THR A 14 -0.38 -1.22 -4.20
N SER A 15 -0.96 -1.99 -5.14
CA SER A 15 -2.37 -1.81 -5.52
C SER A 15 -3.32 -2.06 -4.36
N LEU A 16 -3.08 -3.13 -3.58
CA LEU A 16 -3.86 -3.44 -2.38
C LEU A 16 -3.69 -2.36 -1.30
N ALA A 17 -2.47 -1.83 -1.12
CA ALA A 17 -2.22 -0.72 -0.21
C ALA A 17 -3.05 0.51 -0.57
N ARG A 18 -3.11 0.88 -1.86
CA ARG A 18 -3.96 1.98 -2.34
C ARG A 18 -5.45 1.69 -2.20
N ILE A 19 -5.89 0.46 -2.42
CA ILE A 19 -7.29 0.06 -2.18
C ILE A 19 -7.62 0.20 -0.70
N LEU A 20 -6.77 -0.27 0.19
CA LEU A 20 -6.96 -0.12 1.63
C LEU A 20 -7.00 1.36 2.05
N ALA A 21 -6.15 2.20 1.46
CA ALA A 21 -6.20 3.64 1.69
C ALA A 21 -7.55 4.25 1.26
N LYS A 22 -8.07 3.85 0.09
CA LYS A 22 -9.42 4.28 -0.36
C LYS A 22 -10.51 3.77 0.57
N THR A 23 -10.43 2.51 1.01
CA THR A 23 -11.36 1.89 1.96
C THR A 23 -11.48 2.71 3.24
N LEU A 24 -10.36 3.20 3.76
CA LEU A 24 -10.30 3.97 4.99
C LEU A 24 -10.77 5.43 4.81
N ASN A 25 -10.47 6.04 3.67
CA ASN A 25 -10.66 7.48 3.42
C ASN A 25 -11.84 7.81 2.47
N CYS A 26 -12.61 6.82 2.01
CA CYS A 26 -13.76 7.07 1.16
C CYS A 26 -14.78 7.97 1.87
N GLU A 27 -15.30 9.01 1.20
CA GLU A 27 -16.31 9.92 1.77
C GLU A 27 -17.61 9.21 2.16
N LYS A 28 -17.92 8.07 1.52
CA LYS A 28 -19.09 7.23 1.88
C LYS A 28 -18.92 6.47 3.20
N GLY A 29 -17.79 6.65 3.89
CA GLY A 29 -17.45 5.97 5.14
C GLY A 29 -16.35 4.93 4.94
N VAL A 30 -15.96 4.27 6.04
CA VAL A 30 -15.07 3.09 5.97
C VAL A 30 -15.87 1.96 5.36
N THR A 31 -15.42 1.44 4.23
CA THR A 31 -16.16 0.47 3.43
C THR A 31 -15.23 -0.50 2.70
N GLU A 32 -15.63 -1.74 2.56
CA GLU A 32 -14.91 -2.73 1.74
C GLU A 32 -14.96 -2.44 0.24
N SER A 33 -15.91 -1.59 -0.19
CA SER A 33 -16.12 -1.21 -1.59
C SER A 33 -16.03 0.31 -1.75
N PRO A 34 -14.83 0.90 -1.82
CA PRO A 34 -14.66 2.33 -1.99
C PRO A 34 -15.24 2.80 -3.32
N CYS A 35 -15.90 3.96 -3.33
CA CYS A 35 -16.71 4.40 -4.47
C CYS A 35 -15.91 4.69 -5.76
N GLY A 36 -14.60 4.97 -5.65
CA GLY A 36 -13.76 5.32 -6.81
C GLY A 36 -13.93 6.75 -7.36
N GLU A 37 -14.99 7.48 -6.96
CA GLU A 37 -15.43 8.73 -7.57
C GLU A 37 -15.22 9.97 -6.70
N CYS A 38 -15.23 9.84 -5.37
CA CYS A 38 -15.02 10.95 -4.45
C CYS A 38 -13.60 11.52 -4.52
N GLY A 39 -13.39 12.70 -3.93
CA GLY A 39 -12.10 13.39 -3.92
C GLY A 39 -10.94 12.49 -3.48
N PRO A 40 -10.98 11.91 -2.26
CA PRO A 40 -9.93 11.00 -1.79
C PRO A 40 -9.73 9.78 -2.71
N CYS A 41 -10.81 9.12 -3.16
CA CYS A 41 -10.67 7.95 -4.04
C CYS A 41 -9.96 8.28 -5.35
N ARG A 42 -10.28 9.42 -5.98
CA ARG A 42 -9.60 9.87 -7.20
C ARG A 42 -8.17 10.31 -6.94
N GLY A 43 -7.94 11.08 -5.86
CA GLY A 43 -6.62 11.54 -5.46
C GLY A 43 -5.67 10.36 -5.19
N ILE A 44 -6.12 9.34 -4.46
CA ILE A 44 -5.33 8.13 -4.19
C ILE A 44 -5.06 7.36 -5.49
N THR A 45 -6.02 7.28 -6.42
CA THR A 45 -5.79 6.63 -7.71
C THR A 45 -4.72 7.36 -8.52
N ALA A 46 -4.73 8.69 -8.50
CA ALA A 46 -3.79 9.53 -9.22
C ALA A 46 -2.43 9.70 -8.49
N GLY A 47 -2.30 9.23 -7.24
CA GLY A 47 -1.10 9.44 -6.42
C GLY A 47 -0.91 10.90 -5.97
N SER A 48 -1.99 11.68 -5.91
CA SER A 48 -1.96 13.13 -5.60
C SER A 48 -2.77 13.52 -4.36
N ASP A 49 -3.22 12.54 -3.58
CA ASP A 49 -3.97 12.81 -2.35
C ASP A 49 -3.03 13.36 -1.27
N ILE A 50 -3.43 14.48 -0.64
CA ILE A 50 -2.61 15.18 0.36
C ILE A 50 -2.47 14.42 1.68
N ASP A 51 -3.43 13.55 2.00
CA ASP A 51 -3.43 12.76 3.22
C ASP A 51 -2.91 11.34 3.03
N VAL A 52 -2.51 10.96 1.78
CA VAL A 52 -1.91 9.67 1.48
C VAL A 52 -0.52 9.86 0.88
N HIS A 53 0.49 9.53 1.66
CA HIS A 53 1.90 9.65 1.29
C HIS A 53 2.44 8.29 0.88
N GLU A 54 2.85 8.16 -0.37
CA GLU A 54 3.49 6.95 -0.88
C GLU A 54 4.99 7.17 -1.03
N ILE A 55 5.77 6.27 -0.45
CA ILE A 55 7.23 6.30 -0.43
C ILE A 55 7.74 4.95 -0.93
N ASP A 56 8.64 4.98 -1.89
CA ASP A 56 9.40 3.82 -2.31
C ASP A 56 10.66 3.70 -1.44
N GLY A 57 10.79 2.61 -0.70
CA GLY A 57 11.91 2.33 0.19
C GLY A 57 13.24 2.20 -0.56
N ALA A 58 13.20 1.81 -1.83
CA ALA A 58 14.40 1.67 -2.66
C ALA A 58 15.05 3.01 -2.97
N SER A 59 14.26 3.99 -3.36
CA SER A 59 14.75 5.32 -3.77
C SER A 59 14.72 6.34 -2.62
N ASN A 60 13.86 6.15 -1.63
CA ASN A 60 13.59 7.10 -0.55
C ASN A 60 13.66 6.49 0.86
N GLY A 61 14.34 5.35 1.03
CA GLY A 61 14.49 4.64 2.31
C GLY A 61 15.48 5.26 3.29
N GLY A 62 15.93 6.49 3.02
CA GLY A 62 16.87 7.22 3.89
C GLY A 62 16.23 7.71 5.20
N ILE A 63 17.07 7.90 6.22
CA ILE A 63 16.63 8.30 7.56
C ILE A 63 15.87 9.64 7.56
N ASP A 64 16.29 10.60 6.74
CA ASP A 64 15.69 11.93 6.75
C ASP A 64 14.27 11.90 6.19
N ARG A 65 14.02 11.09 5.15
CA ARG A 65 12.68 10.91 4.60
C ARG A 65 11.73 10.24 5.59
N ILE A 66 12.21 9.25 6.34
CA ILE A 66 11.40 8.60 7.40
C ILE A 66 11.17 9.54 8.59
N ARG A 67 12.13 10.43 8.90
CA ARG A 67 11.91 11.49 9.90
C ARG A 67 10.85 12.50 9.47
N GLU A 68 10.87 12.96 8.22
CA GLU A 68 9.83 13.82 7.66
C GLU A 68 8.45 13.16 7.75
N LEU A 69 8.36 11.88 7.35
CA LEU A 69 7.14 11.09 7.47
C LEU A 69 6.64 11.04 8.92
N ARG A 70 7.53 10.78 9.86
CA ARG A 70 7.19 10.73 11.29
C ARG A 70 6.66 12.06 11.80
N GLU A 71 7.27 13.17 11.42
CA GLU A 71 6.77 14.50 11.79
C GLU A 71 5.41 14.77 11.13
N ALA A 72 5.24 14.42 9.84
CA ALA A 72 3.95 14.55 9.15
C ALA A 72 2.84 13.73 9.81
N ALA A 73 3.17 12.55 10.37
CA ALA A 73 2.20 11.68 11.04
C ALA A 73 1.59 12.30 12.32
N ARG A 74 2.25 13.28 12.91
CA ARG A 74 1.77 13.98 14.13
C ARG A 74 0.62 14.94 13.87
N TYR A 75 0.49 15.39 12.63
CA TYR A 75 -0.56 16.33 12.25
C TYR A 75 -1.83 15.60 11.84
N ALA A 76 -2.96 16.21 12.16
CA ALA A 76 -4.26 15.72 11.70
C ALA A 76 -4.33 15.69 10.16
N PRO A 77 -5.10 14.77 9.56
CA PRO A 77 -5.38 14.81 8.13
C PRO A 77 -6.01 16.15 7.73
N ALA A 78 -5.75 16.59 6.48
CA ALA A 78 -6.26 17.86 5.98
C ALA A 78 -7.74 17.77 5.57
N HIS A 79 -8.12 16.69 4.90
CA HIS A 79 -9.45 16.48 4.34
C HIS A 79 -10.02 15.09 4.59
N SER A 80 -9.16 14.10 4.74
CA SER A 80 -9.54 12.69 4.88
C SER A 80 -9.76 12.31 6.34
N ARG A 81 -10.25 11.08 6.57
CA ARG A 81 -10.45 10.53 7.92
C ARG A 81 -9.13 10.12 8.58
N PHE A 82 -8.20 9.61 7.78
CA PHE A 82 -6.90 9.16 8.23
C PHE A 82 -5.78 9.75 7.36
N ARG A 83 -4.63 10.01 7.98
CA ARG A 83 -3.38 10.25 7.28
C ARG A 83 -2.68 8.91 7.09
N ILE A 84 -2.45 8.53 5.84
CA ILE A 84 -1.99 7.19 5.48
C ILE A 84 -0.59 7.29 4.87
N PHE A 85 0.30 6.42 5.34
CA PHE A 85 1.67 6.29 4.85
C PHE A 85 1.86 4.90 4.25
N ILE A 86 2.06 4.86 2.95
CA ILE A 86 2.39 3.65 2.20
C ILE A 86 3.89 3.64 1.98
N ILE A 87 4.58 2.60 2.46
CA ILE A 87 6.01 2.41 2.24
C ILE A 87 6.19 1.13 1.44
N ASP A 88 6.48 1.29 0.16
CA ASP A 88 6.73 0.15 -0.72
C ASP A 88 8.19 -0.30 -0.61
N GLU A 89 8.44 -1.58 -0.87
CA GLU A 89 9.72 -2.26 -0.69
C GLU A 89 10.42 -1.88 0.63
N VAL A 90 9.65 -1.93 1.72
CA VAL A 90 10.09 -1.47 3.05
C VAL A 90 11.38 -2.17 3.54
N HIS A 91 11.69 -3.38 3.06
CA HIS A 91 12.94 -4.06 3.39
C HIS A 91 14.21 -3.30 2.93
N GLN A 92 14.09 -2.37 1.99
CA GLN A 92 15.19 -1.53 1.51
C GLN A 92 15.42 -0.26 2.36
N VAL A 93 14.56 -0.01 3.33
CA VAL A 93 14.72 1.09 4.28
C VAL A 93 15.98 0.85 5.15
N SER A 94 16.78 1.88 5.36
CA SER A 94 18.02 1.76 6.14
C SER A 94 17.77 1.42 7.62
N GLY A 95 18.71 0.75 8.28
CA GLY A 95 18.59 0.38 9.69
C GLY A 95 18.25 1.57 10.62
N PRO A 96 18.96 2.70 10.50
CA PRO A 96 18.62 3.92 11.27
C PRO A 96 17.21 4.46 10.99
N ALA A 97 16.72 4.33 9.74
CA ALA A 97 15.37 4.72 9.36
C ALA A 97 14.32 3.77 9.94
N PHE A 98 14.57 2.47 9.98
CA PHE A 98 13.73 1.52 10.71
C PHE A 98 13.58 1.87 12.18
N ASN A 99 14.66 2.24 12.85
CA ASN A 99 14.61 2.66 14.26
C ASN A 99 13.78 3.94 14.45
N ALA A 100 13.81 4.85 13.49
CA ALA A 100 12.96 6.04 13.52
C ALA A 100 11.47 5.71 13.32
N LEU A 101 11.16 4.77 12.42
CA LEU A 101 9.81 4.29 12.15
C LEU A 101 9.24 3.51 13.35
N LEU A 102 10.06 2.67 13.99
CA LEU A 102 9.69 1.84 15.12
C LEU A 102 9.03 2.63 16.23
N LYS A 103 9.61 3.78 16.62
CA LYS A 103 9.04 4.65 17.65
C LYS A 103 7.62 5.11 17.34
N THR A 104 7.33 5.36 16.06
CA THR A 104 5.99 5.78 15.64
C THR A 104 5.00 4.61 15.57
N LEU A 105 5.48 3.40 15.29
CA LEU A 105 4.66 2.20 15.32
C LEU A 105 4.35 1.72 16.75
N GLU A 106 5.21 2.06 17.73
CA GLU A 106 4.99 1.78 19.14
C GLU A 106 3.92 2.70 19.75
N GLU A 107 4.00 3.98 19.41
CA GLU A 107 3.08 5.02 19.91
C GLU A 107 2.44 5.75 18.69
N PRO A 108 1.55 5.07 17.96
CA PRO A 108 1.01 5.63 16.72
C PRO A 108 0.04 6.78 17.02
N PRO A 109 0.16 7.91 16.30
CA PRO A 109 -0.86 8.95 16.36
C PRO A 109 -2.23 8.40 15.95
N PRO A 110 -3.33 8.79 16.62
CA PRO A 110 -4.65 8.16 16.43
C PRO A 110 -5.15 8.14 14.97
N ALA A 111 -4.89 9.22 14.24
CA ALA A 111 -5.33 9.38 12.86
C ALA A 111 -4.31 8.84 11.83
N ALA A 112 -3.10 8.41 12.25
CA ALA A 112 -2.10 7.87 11.34
C ALA A 112 -2.31 6.37 11.09
N LYS A 113 -2.15 5.95 9.83
CA LYS A 113 -2.16 4.54 9.42
C LYS A 113 -0.93 4.27 8.56
N PHE A 114 -0.29 3.14 8.79
CA PHE A 114 0.90 2.72 8.08
C PHE A 114 0.62 1.44 7.28
N ILE A 115 0.95 1.43 6.01
CA ILE A 115 0.81 0.27 5.13
C ILE A 115 2.19 0.00 4.54
N LEU A 116 2.83 -1.05 5.01
CA LEU A 116 4.16 -1.46 4.59
C LEU A 116 4.02 -2.57 3.54
N ALA A 117 4.72 -2.48 2.44
CA ALA A 117 4.75 -3.52 1.43
C ALA A 117 6.18 -4.02 1.23
N THR A 118 6.36 -5.32 1.00
CA THR A 118 7.67 -5.93 0.79
C THR A 118 7.61 -7.19 -0.05
N THR A 119 8.62 -7.39 -0.87
CA THR A 119 8.88 -8.68 -1.53
C THR A 119 9.67 -9.64 -0.65
N GLN A 120 10.34 -9.15 0.39
CA GLN A 120 11.27 -9.90 1.25
C GLN A 120 10.89 -9.68 2.73
N ALA A 121 9.86 -10.40 3.20
CA ALA A 121 9.38 -10.26 4.57
C ALA A 121 10.42 -10.67 5.63
N GLY A 122 11.38 -11.56 5.28
CA GLY A 122 12.46 -11.97 6.16
C GLY A 122 13.44 -10.85 6.48
N ASP A 123 13.60 -9.88 5.57
CA ASP A 123 14.55 -8.76 5.72
C ASP A 123 13.95 -7.59 6.50
N VAL A 124 12.63 -7.62 6.76
CA VAL A 124 11.99 -6.64 7.64
C VAL A 124 12.24 -7.03 9.10
N PRO A 125 12.78 -6.14 9.94
CA PRO A 125 13.06 -6.43 11.34
C PRO A 125 11.85 -7.00 12.08
N GLU A 126 12.05 -8.00 12.92
CA GLU A 126 10.98 -8.64 13.69
C GLU A 126 10.25 -7.65 14.59
N THR A 127 10.95 -6.67 15.12
CA THR A 127 10.39 -5.58 15.92
C THR A 127 9.34 -4.76 15.16
N ILE A 128 9.49 -4.58 13.86
CA ILE A 128 8.51 -3.93 12.98
C ILE A 128 7.37 -4.90 12.69
N ARG A 129 7.71 -6.15 12.27
CA ARG A 129 6.71 -7.18 11.94
C ARG A 129 5.75 -7.47 13.08
N GLY A 130 6.26 -7.54 14.30
CA GLY A 130 5.46 -7.81 15.51
C GLY A 130 4.45 -6.69 15.86
N ARG A 131 4.62 -5.49 15.28
CA ARG A 131 3.70 -4.35 15.47
C ARG A 131 2.72 -4.14 14.32
N CYS A 132 2.87 -4.94 13.27
CA CYS A 132 2.03 -4.87 12.08
C CYS A 132 1.07 -6.06 12.02
N GLN A 133 -0.14 -5.83 11.55
CA GLN A 133 -0.98 -6.90 11.09
C GLN A 133 -0.44 -7.39 9.75
N HIS A 134 0.07 -8.63 9.72
CA HIS A 134 0.76 -9.17 8.56
C HIS A 134 -0.17 -9.97 7.65
N PHE A 135 -0.18 -9.62 6.37
CA PHE A 135 -0.90 -10.32 5.31
C PHE A 135 0.08 -10.81 4.25
N HIS A 136 0.07 -12.12 4.02
CA HIS A 136 0.89 -12.73 2.99
C HIS A 136 0.06 -12.95 1.71
N LEU A 137 0.43 -12.28 0.63
CA LEU A 137 -0.20 -12.41 -0.67
C LEU A 137 0.49 -13.53 -1.46
N ARG A 138 -0.31 -14.43 -2.02
CA ARG A 138 0.16 -15.53 -2.87
C ARG A 138 -0.04 -15.17 -4.34
N LEU A 139 0.73 -15.82 -5.21
CA LEU A 139 0.50 -15.73 -6.65
C LEU A 139 -0.93 -16.14 -6.99
N LEU A 140 -1.52 -15.42 -7.92
CA LEU A 140 -2.83 -15.78 -8.44
C LEU A 140 -2.71 -17.04 -9.32
N PRO A 141 -3.69 -17.95 -9.27
CA PRO A 141 -3.77 -19.05 -10.23
C PRO A 141 -3.81 -18.55 -11.66
N THR A 142 -3.09 -19.21 -12.57
CA THR A 142 -3.03 -18.85 -14.00
C THR A 142 -4.42 -18.72 -14.63
N ALA A 143 -5.38 -19.55 -14.21
CA ALA A 143 -6.75 -19.46 -14.69
C ALA A 143 -7.40 -18.10 -14.42
N LEU A 144 -7.27 -17.58 -13.19
CA LEU A 144 -7.81 -16.26 -12.84
C LEU A 144 -7.14 -15.12 -13.62
N ILE A 145 -5.84 -15.24 -13.87
CA ILE A 145 -5.10 -14.27 -14.69
C ILE A 145 -5.61 -14.30 -16.14
N SER A 146 -5.74 -15.50 -16.72
CA SER A 146 -6.26 -15.71 -18.07
C SER A 146 -7.67 -15.13 -18.24
N ASP A 147 -8.59 -15.44 -17.30
CA ASP A 147 -9.96 -14.93 -17.33
C ASP A 147 -9.99 -13.40 -17.24
N ARG A 148 -9.12 -12.82 -16.42
CA ARG A 148 -9.02 -11.36 -16.32
C ARG A 148 -8.49 -10.72 -17.60
N LEU A 149 -7.47 -11.31 -18.22
CA LEU A 149 -6.92 -10.85 -19.49
C LEU A 149 -7.97 -10.91 -20.60
N GLN A 150 -8.75 -11.99 -20.68
CA GLN A 150 -9.84 -12.13 -21.65
C GLN A 150 -10.94 -11.07 -21.42
N SER A 151 -11.30 -10.82 -20.16
CA SER A 151 -12.28 -9.78 -19.81
C SER A 151 -11.81 -8.39 -20.26
N ILE A 152 -10.53 -8.06 -20.07
CA ILE A 152 -9.94 -6.77 -20.48
C ILE A 152 -9.90 -6.70 -22.02
N ALA A 153 -9.44 -7.74 -22.70
CA ALA A 153 -9.36 -7.80 -24.15
C ALA A 153 -10.75 -7.60 -24.79
N THR A 154 -11.76 -8.27 -24.25
CA THR A 154 -13.17 -8.10 -24.69
C THR A 154 -13.65 -6.66 -24.51
N GLY A 155 -13.35 -6.03 -23.36
CA GLY A 155 -13.73 -4.63 -23.10
C GLY A 155 -13.03 -3.63 -24.04
N LEU A 156 -11.86 -3.97 -24.56
CA LEU A 156 -11.09 -3.17 -25.53
C LEU A 156 -11.38 -3.53 -26.99
N GLY A 157 -12.25 -4.51 -27.25
CA GLY A 157 -12.53 -5.00 -28.62
C GLY A 157 -11.35 -5.76 -29.26
N ILE A 158 -10.40 -6.26 -28.47
CA ILE A 158 -9.21 -6.99 -28.91
C ILE A 158 -9.49 -8.49 -28.86
N ARG A 159 -9.13 -9.23 -29.91
CA ARG A 159 -9.15 -10.70 -29.88
C ARG A 159 -7.89 -11.19 -29.16
N LEU A 160 -8.07 -11.89 -28.04
CA LEU A 160 -7.00 -12.58 -27.32
C LEU A 160 -7.19 -14.09 -27.49
N ASP A 161 -6.16 -14.77 -28.01
CA ASP A 161 -6.15 -16.22 -28.08
C ASP A 161 -6.06 -16.83 -26.67
N ALA A 162 -6.85 -17.85 -26.40
CA ALA A 162 -6.87 -18.52 -25.11
C ALA A 162 -5.53 -19.18 -24.74
N GLU A 163 -4.74 -19.62 -25.73
CA GLU A 163 -3.40 -20.15 -25.49
C GLU A 163 -2.40 -19.04 -25.15
N ALA A 164 -2.48 -17.89 -25.84
CA ALA A 164 -1.66 -16.71 -25.53
C ALA A 164 -1.95 -16.13 -24.14
N ALA A 165 -3.19 -16.23 -23.66
CA ALA A 165 -3.56 -15.76 -22.32
C ALA A 165 -3.03 -16.64 -21.17
N ARG A 166 -2.50 -17.83 -21.46
CA ARG A 166 -1.98 -18.78 -20.46
C ARG A 166 -0.45 -18.80 -20.35
N ARG A 167 0.24 -18.14 -21.26
CA ARG A 167 1.71 -17.99 -21.27
C ARG A 167 2.12 -16.73 -20.52
#